data_cb824ab24cb82ae8939feb79d4ddafbb
#
_entry.id   cb824ab24cb82ae8939feb79d4ddafbb
#
_cell.length_a   1.000
_cell.length_b   1.000
_cell.length_c   1.000
_cell.angle_alpha   90.00
_cell.angle_beta   90.00
_cell.angle_gamma   90.00
#
_symmetry.space_group_name_H-M   'P 1'
#
loop_
_entity.id
_entity.type
_entity.pdbx_description
1 polymer ?
#
loop_
_entity_poly.entity_id
_entity_poly.type
_entity_poly.pdbx_seq_one_letter_code
_entity_poly.pdbx_strand_id
1 'polypeptide(L)'
;MYKRQAYQPFTDVPDWALPYAAYAYSKGYTNGVGPTTFGTTMSASAEMYTEFLLRALRYSSTAQSDISNAPERAYFAGVLTAGEVSALRVSAFLRADVVYLSYYALETNVSGGSKLSDTLIARGVFSDAAYRASRAMVNSARIG
;
A
#
# COMPACT_ATOMS: atom_id res chain seq x y z
N MET A 1 25.41 14.69 -5.72
CA MET A 1 25.18 14.18 -4.37
C MET A 1 24.82 12.70 -4.44
N TYR A 2 25.70 11.86 -3.96
CA TYR A 2 25.43 10.41 -3.89
C TYR A 2 24.34 10.17 -2.84
N LYS A 3 23.12 9.86 -3.25
CA LYS A 3 22.18 9.20 -2.38
C LYS A 3 22.68 7.76 -2.21
N ARG A 4 23.09 7.39 -1.00
CA ARG A 4 23.32 5.98 -0.68
C ARG A 4 22.08 5.23 -1.12
N GLN A 5 22.22 4.30 -2.06
CA GLN A 5 21.16 3.37 -2.37
C GLN A 5 20.83 2.62 -1.08
N ALA A 6 19.58 2.73 -0.63
CA ALA A 6 19.11 1.94 0.50
C ALA A 6 19.27 0.46 0.15
N TYR A 7 19.69 -0.34 1.13
CA TYR A 7 19.86 -1.78 0.95
C TYR A 7 18.54 -2.44 0.59
N GLN A 8 18.60 -3.34 -0.38
CA GLN A 8 17.52 -4.27 -0.71
C GLN A 8 18.13 -5.59 -1.20
N PRO A 9 17.54 -6.75 -0.83
CA PRO A 9 18.13 -8.05 -1.15
C PRO A 9 17.75 -8.61 -2.53
N PHE A 10 16.85 -7.92 -3.26
CA PHE A 10 16.21 -8.47 -4.45
C PHE A 10 17.10 -8.37 -5.68
N THR A 11 17.17 -9.41 -6.47
CA THR A 11 18.00 -9.50 -7.68
C THR A 11 17.21 -9.33 -8.97
N ASP A 12 15.88 -9.36 -8.90
CA ASP A 12 14.96 -9.30 -10.06
C ASP A 12 14.33 -7.91 -10.28
N VAL A 13 14.77 -6.90 -9.55
CA VAL A 13 14.24 -5.55 -9.67
C VAL A 13 14.96 -4.79 -10.77
N PRO A 14 14.27 -4.23 -11.78
CA PRO A 14 14.90 -3.41 -12.80
C PRO A 14 15.44 -2.10 -12.22
N ASP A 15 16.48 -1.56 -12.86
CA ASP A 15 17.23 -0.40 -12.35
C ASP A 15 16.33 0.79 -11.99
N TRP A 16 15.33 1.08 -12.81
CA TRP A 16 14.43 2.22 -12.55
C TRP A 16 13.59 2.03 -11.28
N ALA A 17 13.32 0.79 -10.89
CA ALA A 17 12.50 0.46 -9.72
C ALA A 17 13.32 0.25 -8.44
N LEU A 18 14.66 0.14 -8.53
CA LEU A 18 15.54 -0.11 -7.38
C LEU A 18 15.32 0.86 -6.22
N PRO A 19 15.25 2.20 -6.43
CA PRO A 19 15.05 3.11 -5.30
C PRO A 19 13.71 2.90 -4.59
N TYR A 20 12.67 2.57 -5.34
CA TYR A 20 11.33 2.35 -4.79
C TYR A 20 11.25 1.04 -4.01
N ALA A 21 11.81 -0.04 -4.55
CA ALA A 21 11.89 -1.34 -3.88
C ALA A 21 12.73 -1.26 -2.59
N ALA A 22 13.86 -0.57 -2.65
CA ALA A 22 14.73 -0.34 -1.50
C ALA A 22 14.02 0.46 -0.40
N TYR A 23 13.31 1.51 -0.78
CA TYR A 23 12.52 2.30 0.17
C TYR A 23 11.43 1.45 0.83
N ALA A 24 10.63 0.74 0.03
CA ALA A 24 9.55 -0.10 0.55
C ALA A 24 10.08 -1.20 1.48
N TYR A 25 11.21 -1.81 1.12
CA TYR A 25 11.88 -2.80 1.97
C TYR A 25 12.36 -2.17 3.30
N SER A 26 13.02 -1.01 3.23
CA SER A 26 13.56 -0.34 4.41
C SER A 26 12.47 0.12 5.40
N LYS A 27 11.27 0.40 4.89
CA LYS A 27 10.11 0.79 5.70
C LYS A 27 9.27 -0.38 6.19
N GLY A 28 9.63 -1.60 5.81
CA GLY A 28 8.88 -2.79 6.18
C GLY A 28 7.53 -2.93 5.45
N TYR A 29 7.36 -2.31 4.29
CA TYR A 29 6.15 -2.43 3.49
C TYR A 29 6.13 -3.73 2.68
N THR A 30 7.29 -4.26 2.36
CA THR A 30 7.43 -5.49 1.59
C THR A 30 8.60 -6.34 2.07
N ASN A 31 8.47 -7.66 1.93
CA ASN A 31 9.54 -8.65 2.05
C ASN A 31 9.86 -9.32 0.71
N GLY A 32 9.22 -8.89 -0.37
CA GLY A 32 9.26 -9.63 -1.62
C GLY A 32 8.48 -10.95 -1.53
N VAL A 33 8.67 -11.81 -2.51
CA VAL A 33 8.05 -13.15 -2.59
C VAL A 33 9.02 -14.26 -2.21
N GLY A 34 10.28 -13.93 -1.95
CA GLY A 34 11.33 -14.84 -1.51
C GLY A 34 12.51 -14.07 -0.95
N PRO A 35 13.55 -14.74 -0.43
CA PRO A 35 14.69 -14.08 0.22
C PRO A 35 15.42 -13.09 -0.68
N THR A 36 15.48 -13.35 -1.99
CA THR A 36 16.16 -12.52 -3.00
C THR A 36 15.26 -12.17 -4.18
N THR A 37 13.96 -12.48 -4.10
CA THR A 37 13.00 -12.28 -5.19
C THR A 37 11.92 -11.30 -4.77
N PHE A 38 11.83 -10.17 -5.47
CA PHE A 38 10.76 -9.20 -5.27
C PHE A 38 9.45 -9.67 -5.90
N GLY A 39 9.51 -10.31 -7.05
CA GLY A 39 8.35 -10.76 -7.81
C GLY A 39 7.92 -9.75 -8.87
N THR A 40 8.86 -9.05 -9.48
CA THR A 40 8.62 -7.94 -10.43
C THR A 40 7.73 -8.34 -11.61
N THR A 41 7.82 -9.60 -12.05
CA THR A 41 7.02 -10.12 -13.18
C THR A 41 5.74 -10.82 -12.75
N MET A 42 5.49 -10.94 -11.46
CA MET A 42 4.29 -11.57 -10.93
C MET A 42 3.14 -10.55 -10.88
N SER A 43 1.92 -11.03 -11.15
CA SER A 43 0.72 -10.24 -10.93
C SER A 43 0.49 -10.04 -9.43
N ALA A 44 0.20 -8.79 -9.03
CA ALA A 44 -0.19 -8.51 -7.66
C ALA A 44 -1.60 -9.05 -7.40
N SER A 45 -1.78 -9.74 -6.27
CA SER A 45 -3.10 -10.16 -5.81
C SER A 45 -3.74 -9.10 -4.90
N ALA A 46 -5.05 -9.20 -4.71
CA ALA A 46 -5.76 -8.35 -3.75
C ALA A 46 -5.19 -8.50 -2.33
N GLU A 47 -4.85 -9.73 -1.94
CA GLU A 47 -4.26 -10.04 -0.64
C GLU A 47 -2.89 -9.38 -0.47
N MET A 48 -2.03 -9.46 -1.47
CA MET A 48 -0.70 -8.84 -1.46
C MET A 48 -0.80 -7.32 -1.32
N TYR A 49 -1.66 -6.69 -2.09
CA TYR A 49 -1.81 -5.24 -2.05
C TYR A 49 -2.46 -4.76 -0.76
N THR A 50 -3.47 -5.47 -0.27
CA THR A 50 -4.11 -5.17 1.02
C THR A 50 -3.11 -5.30 2.17
N GLU A 51 -2.27 -6.34 2.17
CA GLU A 51 -1.21 -6.49 3.16
C GLU A 51 -0.21 -5.32 3.09
N PHE A 52 0.18 -4.89 1.89
CA PHE A 52 1.02 -3.73 1.71
C PHE A 52 0.40 -2.48 2.36
N LEU A 53 -0.89 -2.24 2.14
CA LEU A 53 -1.60 -1.11 2.75
C LEU A 53 -1.65 -1.21 4.27
N LEU A 54 -1.90 -2.41 4.81
CA LEU A 54 -1.90 -2.64 6.27
C LEU A 54 -0.53 -2.32 6.88
N ARG A 55 0.55 -2.68 6.20
CA ARG A 55 1.91 -2.34 6.65
C ARG A 55 2.18 -0.85 6.57
N ALA A 56 1.77 -0.19 5.49
CA ALA A 56 1.92 1.26 5.34
C ALA A 56 1.13 2.03 6.41
N LEU A 57 -0.04 1.53 6.79
CA LEU A 57 -0.89 2.08 7.84
C LEU A 57 -0.51 1.62 9.25
N ARG A 58 0.50 0.76 9.37
CA ARG A 58 1.03 0.21 10.64
C ARG A 58 0.05 -0.69 11.39
N TYR A 59 -0.86 -1.35 10.67
CA TYR A 59 -1.72 -2.40 11.23
C TYR A 59 -1.15 -3.80 11.02
N SER A 60 -0.03 -3.92 10.32
CA SER A 60 0.67 -5.18 10.08
C SER A 60 2.17 -4.95 9.97
N SER A 61 2.95 -6.02 10.04
CA SER A 61 4.41 -5.98 9.92
C SER A 61 4.91 -7.07 8.97
N THR A 62 6.19 -7.01 8.64
CA THR A 62 6.83 -8.03 7.80
C THR A 62 6.92 -9.39 8.48
N ALA A 63 6.68 -9.47 9.79
CA ALA A 63 6.57 -10.73 10.52
C ALA A 63 5.28 -11.51 10.15
N GLN A 64 4.28 -10.83 9.61
CA GLN A 64 3.05 -11.48 9.13
C GLN A 64 3.34 -12.24 7.84
N SER A 65 3.35 -13.56 7.90
CA SER A 65 3.65 -14.44 6.75
C SER A 65 2.39 -14.90 6.01
N ASP A 66 1.30 -15.14 6.73
CA ASP A 66 0.03 -15.50 6.10
C ASP A 66 -0.76 -14.25 5.75
N ILE A 67 -0.86 -13.98 4.45
CA ILE A 67 -1.60 -12.82 3.91
C ILE A 67 -2.94 -13.20 3.30
N SER A 68 -3.33 -14.47 3.33
CA SER A 68 -4.57 -14.94 2.71
C SER A 68 -5.82 -14.25 3.29
N ASN A 69 -5.76 -13.85 4.54
CA ASN A 69 -6.83 -13.14 5.25
C ASN A 69 -6.61 -11.62 5.35
N ALA A 70 -5.72 -11.05 4.55
CA ALA A 70 -5.43 -9.61 4.62
C ALA A 70 -6.67 -8.74 4.42
N PRO A 71 -7.59 -9.00 3.45
CA PRO A 71 -8.81 -8.20 3.34
C PRO A 71 -9.68 -8.21 4.59
N GLU A 72 -9.84 -9.36 5.23
CA GLU A 72 -10.63 -9.47 6.47
C GLU A 72 -9.95 -8.75 7.64
N ARG A 73 -8.64 -8.87 7.77
CA ARG A 73 -7.88 -8.11 8.78
C ARG A 73 -8.00 -6.60 8.55
N ALA A 74 -7.99 -6.18 7.29
CA ALA A 74 -8.19 -4.77 6.93
C ALA A 74 -9.59 -4.27 7.30
N TYR A 75 -10.60 -5.11 7.14
CA TYR A 75 -11.96 -4.80 7.61
C TYR A 75 -11.99 -4.62 9.13
N PHE A 76 -11.44 -5.55 9.89
CA PHE A 76 -11.42 -5.44 11.35
C PHE A 76 -10.60 -4.26 11.87
N ALA A 77 -9.57 -3.86 11.13
CA ALA A 77 -8.78 -2.66 11.44
C ALA A 77 -9.47 -1.33 11.02
N GLY A 78 -10.59 -1.40 10.32
CA GLY A 78 -11.29 -0.22 9.82
C GLY A 78 -10.67 0.38 8.55
N VAL A 79 -9.79 -0.35 7.87
CA VAL A 79 -9.13 0.09 6.62
C VAL A 79 -10.03 -0.17 5.42
N LEU A 80 -10.74 -1.28 5.39
CA LEU A 80 -11.68 -1.65 4.35
C LEU A 80 -13.11 -1.73 4.89
N THR A 81 -14.08 -1.51 4.01
CA THR A 81 -15.49 -1.77 4.28
C THR A 81 -15.84 -3.23 3.96
N ALA A 82 -17.00 -3.70 4.47
CA ALA A 82 -17.48 -5.04 4.16
C ALA A 82 -17.72 -5.25 2.65
N GLY A 83 -18.27 -4.24 1.98
CA GLY A 83 -18.51 -4.30 0.53
C GLY A 83 -17.20 -4.36 -0.27
N GLU A 84 -16.16 -3.68 0.17
CA GLU A 84 -14.83 -3.73 -0.44
C GLU A 84 -14.22 -5.13 -0.31
N VAL A 85 -14.30 -5.75 0.86
CA VAL A 85 -13.82 -7.12 1.06
C VAL A 85 -14.56 -8.09 0.14
N SER A 86 -15.88 -7.98 0.08
CA SER A 86 -16.70 -8.83 -0.80
C SER A 86 -16.29 -8.67 -2.28
N ALA A 87 -16.09 -7.43 -2.74
CA ALA A 87 -15.68 -7.15 -4.10
C ALA A 87 -14.29 -7.75 -4.40
N LEU A 88 -13.34 -7.65 -3.47
CA LEU A 88 -12.00 -8.21 -3.63
C LEU A 88 -12.00 -9.75 -3.70
N ARG A 89 -12.98 -10.40 -3.09
CA ARG A 89 -13.09 -11.87 -3.08
C ARG A 89 -13.71 -12.44 -4.35
N VAL A 90 -14.53 -11.67 -5.08
CA VAL A 90 -15.31 -12.19 -6.22
C VAL A 90 -14.84 -11.65 -7.57
N SER A 91 -14.07 -10.58 -7.60
CA SER A 91 -13.65 -9.92 -8.85
C SER A 91 -12.15 -10.09 -9.09
N ALA A 92 -11.73 -10.02 -10.35
CA ALA A 92 -10.31 -9.91 -10.70
C ALA A 92 -9.73 -8.60 -10.12
N PHE A 93 -8.50 -8.66 -9.62
CA PHE A 93 -7.81 -7.50 -9.07
C PHE A 93 -7.16 -6.71 -10.21
N LEU A 94 -7.61 -5.48 -10.41
CA LEU A 94 -7.22 -4.62 -11.53
C LEU A 94 -6.48 -3.37 -11.05
N ARG A 95 -5.84 -2.64 -11.98
CA ARG A 95 -5.21 -1.35 -11.69
C ARG A 95 -6.18 -0.34 -11.09
N ALA A 96 -7.43 -0.34 -11.54
CA ALA A 96 -8.47 0.52 -10.98
C ALA A 96 -8.69 0.25 -9.49
N ASP A 97 -8.59 -1.00 -9.06
CA ASP A 97 -8.72 -1.40 -7.65
C ASP A 97 -7.54 -0.87 -6.83
N VAL A 98 -6.32 -0.91 -7.38
CA VAL A 98 -5.13 -0.34 -6.74
C VAL A 98 -5.33 1.16 -6.49
N VAL A 99 -5.81 1.89 -7.49
CA VAL A 99 -6.08 3.34 -7.36
C VAL A 99 -7.16 3.60 -6.32
N TYR A 100 -8.25 2.86 -6.37
CA TYR A 100 -9.35 2.96 -5.42
C TYR A 100 -8.90 2.73 -3.98
N LEU A 101 -8.24 1.62 -3.72
CA LEU A 101 -7.76 1.26 -2.39
C LEU A 101 -6.70 2.24 -1.88
N SER A 102 -5.81 2.70 -2.74
CA SER A 102 -4.78 3.69 -2.39
C SER A 102 -5.41 5.02 -1.98
N TYR A 103 -6.41 5.48 -2.70
CA TYR A 103 -7.11 6.72 -2.37
C TYR A 103 -7.73 6.64 -0.98
N TYR A 104 -8.48 5.59 -0.68
CA TYR A 104 -9.12 5.45 0.62
C TYR A 104 -8.12 5.13 1.75
N ALA A 105 -6.99 4.50 1.44
CA ALA A 105 -5.91 4.34 2.41
C ALA A 105 -5.32 5.71 2.82
N LEU A 106 -5.19 6.65 1.88
CA LEU A 106 -4.75 8.02 2.19
C LEU A 106 -5.72 8.74 3.15
N GLU A 107 -7.00 8.42 3.08
CA GLU A 107 -8.04 8.97 3.95
C GLU A 107 -8.20 8.22 5.27
N THR A 108 -7.44 7.15 5.48
CA THR A 108 -7.52 6.28 6.66
C THR A 108 -6.45 6.67 7.68
N ASN A 109 -6.80 6.61 8.96
CA ASN A 109 -5.85 6.87 10.03
C ASN A 109 -4.80 5.76 10.10
N VAL A 110 -3.54 6.17 10.23
CA VAL A 110 -2.45 5.27 10.62
C VAL A 110 -2.73 4.75 12.03
N SER A 111 -2.32 3.53 12.33
CA SER A 111 -2.51 2.96 13.67
C SER A 111 -1.94 3.89 14.75
N GLY A 112 -2.80 4.34 15.64
CA GLY A 112 -2.45 5.27 16.71
C GLY A 112 -2.17 6.71 16.26
N GLY A 113 -2.52 7.09 15.04
CA GLY A 113 -2.19 8.40 14.50
C GLY A 113 -3.28 9.05 13.65
N SER A 114 -2.89 10.08 12.90
CA SER A 114 -3.74 10.81 11.96
C SER A 114 -3.83 10.09 10.61
N LYS A 115 -4.53 10.68 9.65
CA LYS A 115 -4.64 10.14 8.29
C LYS A 115 -3.28 9.94 7.65
N LEU A 116 -3.15 8.91 6.82
CA LEU A 116 -1.92 8.65 6.06
C LEU A 116 -1.54 9.85 5.19
N SER A 117 -2.52 10.52 4.57
CA SER A 117 -2.28 11.74 3.79
C SER A 117 -1.62 12.84 4.63
N ASP A 118 -2.06 13.06 5.86
CA ASP A 118 -1.44 14.06 6.75
C ASP A 118 0.02 13.72 7.05
N THR A 119 0.31 12.46 7.29
CA THR A 119 1.67 11.97 7.52
C THR A 119 2.57 12.21 6.30
N LEU A 120 2.07 11.93 5.11
CA LEU A 120 2.84 12.10 3.86
C LEU A 120 3.04 13.57 3.52
N ILE A 121 2.05 14.42 3.76
CA ILE A 121 2.19 15.88 3.61
C ILE A 121 3.24 16.41 4.58
N ALA A 122 3.20 16.00 5.83
CA ALA A 122 4.19 16.40 6.84
C ALA A 122 5.62 15.98 6.47
N ARG A 123 5.77 14.88 5.74
CA ARG A 123 7.06 14.39 5.23
C ARG A 123 7.48 15.02 3.90
N GLY A 124 6.66 15.89 3.33
CA GLY A 124 6.96 16.56 2.07
C GLY A 124 6.83 15.69 0.82
N VAL A 125 6.10 14.57 0.88
CA VAL A 125 5.87 13.69 -0.27
C VAL A 125 5.03 14.41 -1.33
N PHE A 126 4.01 15.13 -0.90
CA PHE A 126 3.21 16.03 -1.74
C PHE A 126 2.66 17.19 -0.87
N SER A 127 2.21 18.25 -1.52
CA SER A 127 1.64 19.40 -0.81
C SER A 127 0.17 19.19 -0.45
N ASP A 128 -0.28 19.84 0.62
CA ASP A 128 -1.70 19.87 1.00
C ASP A 128 -2.58 20.42 -0.13
N ALA A 129 -2.12 21.49 -0.80
CA ALA A 129 -2.85 22.09 -1.92
C ALA A 129 -3.04 21.11 -3.10
N ALA A 130 -1.98 20.38 -3.48
CA ALA A 130 -2.06 19.38 -4.54
C ALA A 130 -2.98 18.23 -4.16
N TYR A 131 -2.92 17.78 -2.92
CA TYR A 131 -3.79 16.70 -2.42
C TYR A 131 -5.27 17.12 -2.44
N ARG A 132 -5.59 18.32 -1.94
CA ARG A 132 -6.96 18.84 -1.94
C ARG A 132 -7.51 19.01 -3.35
N ALA A 133 -6.71 19.50 -4.28
CA ALA A 133 -7.10 19.65 -5.68
C ALA A 133 -7.44 18.29 -6.32
N SER A 134 -6.61 17.26 -6.10
CA SER A 134 -6.85 15.91 -6.59
C SER A 134 -8.08 15.28 -5.94
N ARG A 135 -8.26 15.48 -4.65
CA ARG A 135 -9.40 14.96 -3.89
C ARG A 135 -10.73 15.56 -4.38
N ALA A 136 -10.75 16.84 -4.73
CA ALA A 136 -11.93 17.51 -5.26
C ALA A 136 -12.40 16.95 -6.61
N MET A 137 -11.52 16.25 -7.34
CA MET A 137 -11.86 15.59 -8.60
C MET A 137 -12.53 14.21 -8.42
N VAL A 138 -12.51 13.66 -7.22
CA VAL A 138 -13.14 12.37 -6.92
C VAL A 138 -14.63 12.60 -6.72
N ASN A 139 -15.44 11.98 -7.58
CA ASN A 139 -16.89 12.14 -7.60
C ASN A 139 -17.66 10.83 -7.36
N SER A 140 -16.97 9.76 -7.01
CA SER A 140 -17.58 8.46 -6.72
C SER A 140 -17.69 8.25 -5.22
N ALA A 141 -18.81 7.66 -4.78
CA ALA A 141 -18.97 7.24 -3.40
C ALA A 141 -18.16 5.99 -3.10
N ARG A 142 -17.71 5.87 -1.85
CA ARG A 142 -17.06 4.65 -1.37
C ARG A 142 -18.06 3.50 -1.29
N ILE A 143 -17.63 2.29 -1.67
CA ILE A 143 -18.42 1.07 -1.51
C ILE A 143 -18.59 0.79 -0.01
N GLY A 144 -19.81 0.57 0.42
CA GLY A 144 -20.15 0.33 1.83
C GLY A 144 -19.85 -1.09 2.34
#